data_448c53c8fb47b8ec4e066851ec97d1ad
#
_entry.id   448c53c8fb47b8ec4e066851ec97d1ad
#
_cell.length_a   1.000
_cell.length_b   1.000
_cell.length_c   1.000
_cell.angle_alpha   90.00
_cell.angle_beta   90.00
_cell.angle_gamma   90.00
#
_symmetry.space_group_name_H-M   'P 1'
#
loop_
_entity.id
_entity.type
_entity.pdbx_description
1 polymer ?
#
loop_
_entity_poly.entity_id
_entity_poly.type
_entity_poly.pdbx_seq_one_letter_code
_entity_poly.pdbx_strand_id
1 'polypeptide(L)'
;MRAGLALLALAIALAAPAVPQAQPLRGTESRLFRPEELEQIVAPIAQYPDPLVAQIFMASTYPLQVVEAARFAKANPSLKGDALDAELKKRSWDESVKALVSYPQVLEMMDRQLDWTQKLGDAVLAQQKDTLDAVHRVRAKAQPPTQLYWYYCPSARAYYPTTPTCPEPWVKVPPRAP
;
A
#
# COMPACT_ATOMS: atom_id res chain seq x y z
N MET A 1 -66.23 -68.00 -19.97
CA MET A 1 -66.04 -67.27 -21.21
C MET A 1 -66.03 -65.80 -20.95
N ARG A 2 -64.88 -65.15 -20.90
CA ARG A 2 -64.61 -63.75 -21.18
C ARG A 2 -63.21 -63.47 -20.74
N ALA A 3 -62.31 -63.42 -21.73
CA ALA A 3 -60.93 -63.05 -21.59
C ALA A 3 -60.81 -61.54 -21.26
N GLY A 4 -60.05 -61.17 -20.20
CA GLY A 4 -59.68 -59.81 -19.90
C GLY A 4 -58.18 -59.62 -20.20
N LEU A 5 -57.85 -58.97 -21.32
CA LEU A 5 -56.49 -58.56 -21.66
C LEU A 5 -56.11 -57.42 -20.74
N ALA A 6 -55.11 -57.62 -19.87
CA ALA A 6 -54.44 -56.55 -19.14
C ALA A 6 -53.27 -55.99 -19.97
N LEU A 7 -53.40 -54.77 -20.46
CA LEU A 7 -52.34 -54.05 -21.13
C LEU A 7 -51.39 -53.45 -20.04
N LEU A 8 -50.18 -54.00 -19.95
CA LEU A 8 -49.12 -53.47 -19.17
C LEU A 8 -48.44 -52.31 -19.92
N ALA A 9 -48.71 -51.07 -19.54
CA ALA A 9 -47.99 -49.89 -20.05
C ALA A 9 -46.65 -49.77 -19.38
N LEU A 10 -45.57 -50.06 -20.10
CA LEU A 10 -44.20 -49.91 -19.65
C LEU A 10 -43.78 -48.44 -19.84
N ALA A 11 -43.77 -47.67 -18.76
CA ALA A 11 -43.25 -46.30 -18.77
C ALA A 11 -41.71 -46.32 -18.72
N ILE A 12 -41.06 -46.07 -19.83
CA ILE A 12 -39.62 -45.87 -19.91
C ILE A 12 -39.31 -44.43 -19.46
N ALA A 13 -38.81 -44.26 -18.23
CA ALA A 13 -38.31 -43.00 -17.74
C ALA A 13 -36.94 -42.74 -18.40
N LEU A 14 -36.85 -41.79 -19.33
CA LEU A 14 -35.60 -41.28 -19.85
C LEU A 14 -34.93 -40.45 -18.72
N ALA A 15 -33.93 -41.03 -18.03
CA ALA A 15 -33.03 -40.30 -17.17
C ALA A 15 -32.06 -39.48 -18.03
N ALA A 16 -32.31 -38.19 -18.17
CA ALA A 16 -31.35 -37.26 -18.75
C ALA A 16 -30.10 -37.15 -17.86
N PRO A 17 -28.87 -37.26 -18.42
CA PRO A 17 -27.67 -37.06 -17.63
C PRO A 17 -27.62 -35.60 -17.15
N ALA A 18 -27.56 -35.39 -15.86
CA ALA A 18 -27.32 -34.08 -15.27
C ALA A 18 -25.90 -33.62 -15.65
N VAL A 19 -25.80 -32.68 -16.58
CA VAL A 19 -24.55 -31.99 -16.89
C VAL A 19 -24.17 -31.17 -15.64
N PRO A 20 -22.99 -31.41 -15.03
CA PRO A 20 -22.55 -30.56 -13.96
C PRO A 20 -22.36 -29.12 -14.49
N GLN A 21 -23.22 -28.22 -14.06
CA GLN A 21 -23.03 -26.80 -14.35
C GLN A 21 -21.73 -26.38 -13.65
N ALA A 22 -20.69 -26.11 -14.45
CA ALA A 22 -19.50 -25.46 -13.98
C ALA A 22 -19.91 -24.11 -13.36
N GLN A 23 -19.89 -24.01 -12.04
CA GLN A 23 -20.05 -22.74 -11.35
C GLN A 23 -18.92 -21.84 -11.85
N PRO A 24 -19.22 -20.60 -12.33
CA PRO A 24 -18.17 -19.67 -12.61
C PRO A 24 -17.35 -19.51 -11.34
N LEU A 25 -16.07 -19.85 -11.41
CA LEU A 25 -15.10 -19.53 -10.36
C LEU A 25 -15.27 -18.02 -10.13
N ARG A 26 -15.97 -17.63 -9.08
CA ARG A 26 -15.89 -16.29 -8.57
C ARG A 26 -14.41 -16.09 -8.32
N GLY A 27 -13.78 -15.24 -9.17
CA GLY A 27 -12.41 -14.85 -9.01
C GLY A 27 -12.27 -14.25 -7.63
N THR A 28 -11.95 -15.09 -6.67
CA THR A 28 -11.21 -14.66 -5.50
C THR A 28 -9.87 -14.23 -6.09
N GLU A 29 -9.74 -12.95 -6.44
CA GLU A 29 -8.43 -12.35 -6.51
C GLU A 29 -7.78 -12.73 -5.19
N SER A 30 -6.92 -13.73 -5.24
CA SER A 30 -6.19 -14.20 -4.09
C SER A 30 -5.27 -13.04 -3.71
N ARG A 31 -5.70 -12.21 -2.76
CA ARG A 31 -4.84 -11.18 -2.20
C ARG A 31 -3.65 -11.90 -1.63
N LEU A 32 -2.48 -11.68 -2.22
CA LEU A 32 -1.24 -12.29 -1.75
C LEU A 32 -0.93 -11.85 -0.30
N PHE A 33 -1.29 -10.61 0.04
CA PHE A 33 -1.05 -10.01 1.35
C PHE A 33 -2.34 -9.45 1.95
N ARG A 34 -2.53 -9.67 3.24
CA ARG A 34 -3.62 -9.05 4.00
C ARG A 34 -3.32 -7.57 4.27
N PRO A 35 -4.33 -6.73 4.54
CA PRO A 35 -4.12 -5.31 4.81
C PRO A 35 -3.08 -5.03 5.91
N GLU A 36 -3.07 -5.81 6.98
CA GLU A 36 -2.12 -5.68 8.09
C GLU A 36 -0.70 -6.06 7.69
N GLU A 37 -0.56 -7.05 6.81
CA GLU A 37 0.75 -7.45 6.26
C GLU A 37 1.31 -6.36 5.33
N LEU A 38 0.46 -5.76 4.50
CA LEU A 38 0.85 -4.61 3.68
C LEU A 38 1.32 -3.43 4.54
N GLU A 39 0.61 -3.14 5.64
CA GLU A 39 1.03 -2.09 6.57
C GLU A 39 2.41 -2.37 7.19
N GLN A 40 2.69 -3.62 7.55
CA GLN A 40 4.02 -4.02 8.05
C GLN A 40 5.10 -3.88 6.97
N ILE A 41 4.79 -4.27 5.73
CA ILE A 41 5.73 -4.16 4.60
C ILE A 41 6.06 -2.69 4.31
N VAL A 42 5.08 -1.79 4.31
CA VAL A 42 5.31 -0.37 3.97
C VAL A 42 5.79 0.47 5.16
N ALA A 43 5.68 -0.01 6.40
CA ALA A 43 6.02 0.76 7.59
C ALA A 43 7.42 1.42 7.56
N PRO A 44 8.50 0.74 7.09
CA PRO A 44 9.84 1.35 7.05
C PRO A 44 9.95 2.57 6.15
N ILE A 45 9.06 2.67 5.14
CA ILE A 45 9.13 3.71 4.10
C ILE A 45 7.96 4.69 4.15
N ALA A 46 6.95 4.43 4.96
CA ALA A 46 5.72 5.22 4.98
C ALA A 46 5.95 6.71 5.30
N GLN A 47 7.01 7.05 6.03
CA GLN A 47 7.29 8.44 6.41
C GLN A 47 8.08 9.22 5.35
N TYR A 48 8.55 8.57 4.29
CA TYR A 48 9.21 9.28 3.19
C TYR A 48 8.17 10.07 2.36
N PRO A 49 8.60 11.14 1.66
CA PRO A 49 7.74 11.88 0.73
C PRO A 49 7.20 10.98 -0.38
N ASP A 50 5.97 11.25 -0.87
CA ASP A 50 5.32 10.45 -1.91
C ASP A 50 6.17 10.19 -3.15
N PRO A 51 6.90 11.17 -3.71
CA PRO A 51 7.76 10.92 -4.86
C PRO A 51 8.84 9.87 -4.57
N LEU A 52 9.41 9.86 -3.37
CA LEU A 52 10.43 8.88 -2.99
C LEU A 52 9.80 7.50 -2.74
N VAL A 53 8.63 7.43 -2.09
CA VAL A 53 7.89 6.17 -1.93
C VAL A 53 7.56 5.55 -3.29
N ALA A 54 7.14 6.35 -4.27
CA ALA A 54 6.87 5.86 -5.62
C ALA A 54 8.13 5.26 -6.28
N GLN A 55 9.29 5.91 -6.13
CA GLN A 55 10.56 5.37 -6.65
C GLN A 55 10.95 4.07 -5.95
N ILE A 56 10.78 3.98 -4.62
CA ILE A 56 11.07 2.77 -3.86
C ILE A 56 10.16 1.62 -4.30
N PHE A 57 8.87 1.88 -4.52
CA PHE A 57 7.91 0.90 -5.02
C PHE A 57 8.34 0.32 -6.36
N MET A 58 8.65 1.18 -7.33
CA MET A 58 9.10 0.74 -8.65
C MET A 58 10.44 0.01 -8.55
N ALA A 59 11.43 0.55 -7.84
CA ALA A 59 12.73 -0.06 -7.68
C ALA A 59 12.67 -1.43 -7.00
N SER A 60 11.72 -1.65 -6.08
CA SER A 60 11.56 -2.93 -5.39
C SER A 60 11.20 -4.09 -6.33
N THR A 61 10.67 -3.79 -7.52
CA THR A 61 10.38 -4.78 -8.56
C THR A 61 11.64 -5.23 -9.32
N TYR A 62 12.79 -4.56 -9.08
CA TYR A 62 14.10 -4.87 -9.67
C TYR A 62 15.17 -5.17 -8.60
N PRO A 63 14.98 -6.18 -7.73
CA PRO A 63 15.83 -6.38 -6.54
C PRO A 63 17.31 -6.57 -6.86
N LEU A 64 17.65 -7.21 -7.97
CA LEU A 64 19.05 -7.38 -8.38
C LEU A 64 19.70 -6.04 -8.75
N GLN A 65 18.97 -5.16 -9.45
CA GLN A 65 19.47 -3.84 -9.80
C GLN A 65 19.64 -2.96 -8.55
N VAL A 66 18.79 -3.12 -7.55
CA VAL A 66 18.92 -2.44 -6.24
C VAL A 66 20.24 -2.83 -5.58
N VAL A 67 20.58 -4.11 -5.54
CA VAL A 67 21.86 -4.59 -5.00
C VAL A 67 23.06 -4.01 -5.76
N GLU A 68 23.01 -4.00 -7.09
CA GLU A 68 24.06 -3.41 -7.92
C GLU A 68 24.20 -1.90 -7.68
N ALA A 69 23.07 -1.18 -7.62
CA ALA A 69 23.04 0.26 -7.38
C ALA A 69 23.56 0.62 -5.96
N ALA A 70 23.23 -0.18 -4.95
CA ALA A 70 23.75 -0.01 -3.59
C ALA A 70 25.27 -0.16 -3.55
N ARG A 71 25.81 -1.17 -4.22
CA ARG A 71 27.26 -1.40 -4.35
C ARG A 71 27.94 -0.25 -5.08
N PHE A 72 27.31 0.22 -6.17
CA PHE A 72 27.81 1.36 -6.93
C PHE A 72 27.84 2.64 -6.08
N ALA A 73 26.76 2.97 -5.37
CA ALA A 73 26.70 4.12 -4.50
C ALA A 73 27.75 4.07 -3.39
N LYS A 74 27.97 2.90 -2.79
CA LYS A 74 28.98 2.67 -1.76
C LYS A 74 30.41 2.82 -2.30
N ALA A 75 30.68 2.40 -3.53
CA ALA A 75 31.99 2.53 -4.16
C ALA A 75 32.28 3.96 -4.64
N ASN A 76 31.25 4.81 -4.82
CA ASN A 76 31.37 6.16 -5.39
C ASN A 76 30.73 7.24 -4.51
N PRO A 77 31.11 7.38 -3.22
CA PRO A 77 30.40 8.27 -2.26
C PRO A 77 30.53 9.76 -2.60
N SER A 78 31.54 10.13 -3.36
CA SER A 78 31.80 11.52 -3.78
C SER A 78 31.15 11.91 -5.11
N LEU A 79 30.60 10.93 -5.85
CA LEU A 79 30.03 11.16 -7.17
C LEU A 79 28.65 11.80 -7.04
N LYS A 80 28.46 13.01 -7.60
CA LYS A 80 27.22 13.80 -7.49
C LYS A 80 26.98 14.64 -8.74
N GLY A 81 25.74 15.11 -8.91
CA GLY A 81 25.33 15.99 -10.02
C GLY A 81 25.62 15.39 -11.39
N ASP A 82 26.06 16.21 -12.33
CA ASP A 82 26.27 15.82 -13.74
C ASP A 82 27.22 14.61 -13.90
N ALA A 83 28.22 14.49 -13.02
CA ALA A 83 29.15 13.36 -13.04
C ALA A 83 28.45 12.06 -12.66
N LEU A 84 27.54 12.09 -11.67
CA LEU A 84 26.72 10.94 -11.31
C LEU A 84 25.78 10.58 -12.46
N ASP A 85 25.10 11.56 -13.02
CA ASP A 85 24.15 11.37 -14.13
C ASP A 85 24.82 10.75 -15.36
N ALA A 86 26.06 11.19 -15.69
CA ALA A 86 26.82 10.61 -16.77
C ALA A 86 27.17 9.13 -16.55
N GLU A 87 27.48 8.73 -15.31
CA GLU A 87 27.73 7.34 -14.97
C GLU A 87 26.45 6.50 -14.95
N LEU A 88 25.34 7.05 -14.46
CA LEU A 88 24.04 6.37 -14.45
C LEU A 88 23.48 6.13 -15.84
N LYS A 89 23.71 7.03 -16.79
CA LYS A 89 23.34 6.83 -18.22
C LYS A 89 24.01 5.62 -18.86
N LYS A 90 25.17 5.19 -18.37
CA LYS A 90 25.87 4.01 -18.86
C LYS A 90 25.29 2.70 -18.32
N ARG A 91 24.40 2.77 -17.34
CA ARG A 91 23.79 1.61 -16.68
C ARG A 91 22.45 1.26 -17.32
N SER A 92 22.20 -0.04 -17.47
CA SER A 92 20.93 -0.57 -17.98
C SER A 92 19.87 -0.73 -16.89
N TRP A 93 20.02 -0.03 -15.75
CA TRP A 93 19.07 -0.08 -14.64
C TRP A 93 17.77 0.67 -14.97
N ASP A 94 16.70 0.26 -14.32
CA ASP A 94 15.44 1.01 -14.35
C ASP A 94 15.62 2.43 -13.81
N GLU A 95 14.85 3.39 -14.33
CA GLU A 95 14.96 4.79 -13.94
C GLU A 95 14.66 5.01 -12.45
N SER A 96 13.78 4.20 -11.87
CA SER A 96 13.49 4.25 -10.44
C SER A 96 14.71 3.84 -9.60
N VAL A 97 15.45 2.83 -10.03
CA VAL A 97 16.70 2.41 -9.37
C VAL A 97 17.78 3.47 -9.50
N LYS A 98 17.93 4.07 -10.70
CA LYS A 98 18.86 5.18 -10.91
C LYS A 98 18.55 6.38 -10.03
N ALA A 99 17.27 6.74 -9.89
CA ALA A 99 16.84 7.83 -9.02
C ALA A 99 17.21 7.60 -7.56
N LEU A 100 17.16 6.34 -7.09
CA LEU A 100 17.52 5.99 -5.71
C LEU A 100 19.02 6.06 -5.43
N VAL A 101 19.91 6.15 -6.42
CA VAL A 101 21.34 6.34 -6.18
C VAL A 101 21.64 7.67 -5.46
N SER A 102 20.77 8.67 -5.65
CA SER A 102 20.82 9.93 -4.90
C SER A 102 20.40 9.79 -3.43
N TYR A 103 19.85 8.63 -3.04
CA TYR A 103 19.40 8.30 -1.69
C TYR A 103 20.10 7.04 -1.17
N PRO A 104 21.44 7.09 -0.95
CA PRO A 104 22.24 5.90 -0.65
C PRO A 104 21.77 5.15 0.60
N GLN A 105 21.23 5.84 1.61
CA GLN A 105 20.67 5.23 2.80
C GLN A 105 19.44 4.35 2.50
N VAL A 106 18.62 4.74 1.52
CA VAL A 106 17.47 3.94 1.07
C VAL A 106 17.94 2.68 0.36
N LEU A 107 18.87 2.83 -0.59
CA LEU A 107 19.46 1.68 -1.27
C LEU A 107 20.15 0.71 -0.31
N GLU A 108 20.88 1.22 0.68
CA GLU A 108 21.52 0.38 1.70
C GLU A 108 20.48 -0.38 2.55
N MET A 109 19.38 0.25 2.92
CA MET A 109 18.28 -0.41 3.62
C MET A 109 17.68 -1.53 2.76
N MET A 110 17.40 -1.26 1.48
CA MET A 110 16.85 -2.23 0.54
C MET A 110 17.80 -3.41 0.28
N ASP A 111 19.10 -3.15 0.14
CA ASP A 111 20.13 -4.17 -0.05
C ASP A 111 20.31 -5.05 1.19
N ARG A 112 20.34 -4.47 2.37
CA ARG A 112 20.46 -5.22 3.63
C ARG A 112 19.24 -6.07 3.95
N GLN A 113 18.08 -5.68 3.48
CA GLN A 113 16.80 -6.34 3.73
C GLN A 113 16.18 -6.82 2.41
N LEU A 114 16.95 -7.66 1.67
CA LEU A 114 16.55 -8.07 0.33
C LEU A 114 15.24 -8.85 0.31
N ASP A 115 15.00 -9.70 1.30
CA ASP A 115 13.72 -10.43 1.43
C ASP A 115 12.54 -9.47 1.60
N TRP A 116 12.72 -8.38 2.36
CA TRP A 116 11.73 -7.33 2.51
C TRP A 116 11.55 -6.57 1.19
N THR A 117 12.63 -6.24 0.49
CA THR A 117 12.59 -5.57 -0.81
C THR A 117 11.82 -6.39 -1.84
N GLN A 118 12.05 -7.71 -1.89
CA GLN A 118 11.30 -8.60 -2.77
C GLN A 118 9.81 -8.65 -2.40
N LYS A 119 9.47 -8.82 -1.11
CA LYS A 119 8.08 -8.79 -0.64
C LYS A 119 7.36 -7.49 -1.00
N LEU A 120 8.06 -6.36 -0.87
CA LEU A 120 7.51 -5.06 -1.29
C LEU A 120 7.25 -5.04 -2.79
N GLY A 121 8.19 -5.52 -3.61
CA GLY A 121 8.02 -5.65 -5.07
C GLY A 121 6.83 -6.53 -5.44
N ASP A 122 6.70 -7.70 -4.80
CA ASP A 122 5.58 -8.62 -5.00
C ASP A 122 4.23 -7.95 -4.63
N ALA A 123 4.19 -7.23 -3.50
CA ALA A 123 3.01 -6.49 -3.08
C ALA A 123 2.62 -5.39 -4.08
N VAL A 124 3.61 -4.65 -4.60
CA VAL A 124 3.38 -3.59 -5.61
C VAL A 124 2.87 -4.18 -6.92
N LEU A 125 3.46 -5.29 -7.39
CA LEU A 125 3.06 -5.92 -8.65
C LEU A 125 1.66 -6.55 -8.56
N ALA A 126 1.32 -7.15 -7.43
CA ALA A 126 0.06 -7.87 -7.26
C ALA A 126 -1.10 -6.97 -6.78
N GLN A 127 -0.80 -5.96 -5.93
CA GLN A 127 -1.79 -5.21 -5.18
C GLN A 127 -1.38 -3.73 -5.03
N GLN A 128 -1.01 -3.08 -6.13
CA GLN A 128 -0.46 -1.70 -6.12
C GLN A 128 -1.35 -0.72 -5.34
N LYS A 129 -2.65 -0.75 -5.61
CA LYS A 129 -3.59 0.15 -4.93
C LYS A 129 -3.64 -0.10 -3.42
N ASP A 130 -3.79 -1.36 -3.00
CA ASP A 130 -3.86 -1.72 -1.58
C ASP A 130 -2.55 -1.41 -0.84
N THR A 131 -1.41 -1.55 -1.54
CA THR A 131 -0.07 -1.21 -1.01
C THR A 131 0.06 0.30 -0.79
N LEU A 132 -0.42 1.11 -1.72
CA LEU A 132 -0.45 2.57 -1.54
C LEU A 132 -1.41 2.99 -0.42
N ASP A 133 -2.60 2.41 -0.37
CA ASP A 133 -3.56 2.65 0.71
C ASP A 133 -2.99 2.27 2.08
N ALA A 134 -2.14 1.23 2.15
CA ALA A 134 -1.42 0.85 3.38
C ALA A 134 -0.46 1.96 3.85
N VAL A 135 0.25 2.64 2.93
CA VAL A 135 1.11 3.79 3.28
C VAL A 135 0.27 4.89 3.95
N HIS A 136 -0.88 5.23 3.37
CA HIS A 136 -1.78 6.24 3.94
C HIS A 136 -2.29 5.83 5.33
N ARG A 137 -2.66 4.56 5.52
CA ARG A 137 -3.09 4.06 6.84
C ARG A 137 -1.99 4.13 7.89
N VAL A 138 -0.76 3.75 7.54
CA VAL A 138 0.39 3.83 8.45
C VAL A 138 0.68 5.28 8.84
N ARG A 139 0.66 6.21 7.88
CA ARG A 139 0.82 7.65 8.16
C ARG A 139 -0.28 8.19 9.08
N ALA A 140 -1.53 7.84 8.82
CA ALA A 140 -2.65 8.27 9.65
C ALA A 140 -2.52 7.77 11.10
N LYS A 141 -2.04 6.54 11.30
CA LYS A 141 -1.77 5.98 12.63
C LYS A 141 -0.59 6.65 13.34
N ALA A 142 0.41 7.12 12.59
CA ALA A 142 1.59 7.80 13.13
C ALA A 142 1.32 9.27 13.49
N GLN A 143 0.27 9.88 12.92
CA GLN A 143 -0.12 11.24 13.26
C GLN A 143 -0.88 11.21 14.60
N PRO A 144 -0.43 11.98 15.63
CA PRO A 144 -1.25 12.14 16.81
C PRO A 144 -2.59 12.75 16.39
N PRO A 145 -3.72 12.34 16.99
CA PRO A 145 -5.00 12.93 16.68
C PRO A 145 -4.87 14.45 16.82
N THR A 146 -5.19 15.16 15.75
CA THR A 146 -5.22 16.62 15.78
C THR A 146 -6.29 17.02 16.77
N GLN A 147 -5.90 17.21 18.03
CA GLN A 147 -6.81 17.75 19.03
C GLN A 147 -7.05 19.21 18.65
N LEU A 148 -8.13 19.43 17.92
CA LEU A 148 -8.63 20.78 17.68
C LEU A 148 -9.10 21.32 19.03
N TYR A 149 -8.26 22.11 19.68
CA TYR A 149 -8.65 22.82 20.87
C TYR A 149 -9.38 24.10 20.47
N TRP A 150 -10.48 24.37 21.15
CA TRP A 150 -11.10 25.68 21.12
C TRP A 150 -10.44 26.54 22.20
N TYR A 151 -10.19 27.79 21.88
CA TYR A 151 -9.65 28.75 22.84
C TYR A 151 -10.81 29.57 23.40
N TYR A 152 -11.09 29.36 24.67
CA TYR A 152 -12.16 30.03 25.41
C TYR A 152 -11.62 31.13 26.29
N CYS A 153 -12.26 32.31 26.25
CA CYS A 153 -11.95 33.43 27.14
C CYS A 153 -12.99 33.49 28.25
N PRO A 154 -12.64 33.20 29.51
CA PRO A 154 -13.60 33.17 30.62
C PRO A 154 -14.26 34.50 30.89
N SER A 155 -13.50 35.62 30.86
CA SER A 155 -14.00 36.96 31.10
C SER A 155 -14.98 37.43 30.02
N ALA A 156 -14.71 37.12 28.76
CA ALA A 156 -15.57 37.46 27.64
C ALA A 156 -16.70 36.42 27.40
N ARG A 157 -16.62 35.23 28.05
CA ARG A 157 -17.52 34.08 27.85
C ARG A 157 -17.67 33.68 26.36
N ALA A 158 -16.58 33.83 25.60
CA ALA A 158 -16.57 33.64 24.17
C ALA A 158 -15.35 32.89 23.71
N TYR A 159 -15.41 32.34 22.47
CA TYR A 159 -14.35 31.57 21.84
C TYR A 159 -13.62 32.39 20.77
N TYR A 160 -12.34 32.08 20.56
CA TYR A 160 -11.63 32.58 19.39
C TYR A 160 -12.23 31.90 18.13
N PRO A 161 -12.42 32.59 17.00
CA PRO A 161 -12.09 33.99 16.70
C PRO A 161 -13.20 35.00 17.01
N THR A 162 -14.34 34.60 17.58
CA THR A 162 -15.46 35.49 17.88
C THR A 162 -15.03 36.67 18.80
N THR A 163 -14.11 36.40 19.73
CA THR A 163 -13.39 37.39 20.52
C THR A 163 -11.92 37.33 20.15
N PRO A 164 -11.37 38.38 19.50
CA PRO A 164 -9.98 38.36 19.02
C PRO A 164 -8.94 38.57 20.13
N THR A 165 -9.35 39.19 21.23
CA THR A 165 -8.48 39.49 22.38
C THR A 165 -9.10 39.01 23.68
N CYS A 166 -8.29 38.48 24.60
CA CYS A 166 -8.73 38.10 25.92
C CYS A 166 -7.83 38.80 26.97
N PRO A 167 -8.40 39.47 27.98
CA PRO A 167 -7.61 40.13 29.02
C PRO A 167 -6.90 39.18 29.98
N GLU A 168 -7.22 37.89 29.90
CA GLU A 168 -6.62 36.82 30.66
C GLU A 168 -6.14 35.67 29.74
N PRO A 169 -5.31 34.75 30.26
CA PRO A 169 -4.85 33.61 29.44
C PRO A 169 -5.98 32.76 28.87
N TRP A 170 -5.90 32.43 27.56
CA TRP A 170 -6.86 31.58 26.89
C TRP A 170 -6.90 30.19 27.49
N VAL A 171 -8.08 29.68 27.76
CA VAL A 171 -8.32 28.30 28.22
C VAL A 171 -8.52 27.40 27.01
N LYS A 172 -7.69 26.35 26.90
CA LYS A 172 -7.86 25.31 25.87
C LYS A 172 -8.99 24.38 26.29
N VAL A 173 -10.04 24.31 25.46
CA VAL A 173 -11.20 23.45 25.69
C VAL A 173 -11.27 22.42 24.57
N PRO A 174 -11.41 21.11 24.86
CA PRO A 174 -11.61 20.10 23.82
C PRO A 174 -12.90 20.37 23.07
N PRO A 175 -12.97 20.05 21.74
CA PRO A 175 -14.20 20.15 20.99
C PRO A 175 -15.26 19.26 21.62
N ARG A 176 -16.49 19.73 21.72
CA ARG A 176 -17.62 18.89 22.11
C ARG A 176 -17.83 17.82 21.06
N ALA A 177 -17.83 16.55 21.46
CA ALA A 177 -18.25 15.47 20.57
C ALA A 177 -19.68 15.76 20.07
N PRO A 178 -19.97 15.49 18.77
CA PRO A 178 -21.29 15.64 18.22
C PRO A 178 -22.31 14.72 18.88
#